data_dc54cb3a0aaa9188b62e7f7363b03751
#
_entry.id   dc54cb3a0aaa9188b62e7f7363b03751
#
_cell.length_a   1.000
_cell.length_b   1.000
_cell.length_c   1.000
_cell.angle_alpha   90.00
_cell.angle_beta   90.00
_cell.angle_gamma   90.00
#
_symmetry.space_group_name_H-M   'P 1'
#
loop_
_entity.id
_entity.type
_entity.pdbx_description
1 polymer ?
#
loop_
_entity_poly.entity_id
_entity_poly.type
_entity_poly.pdbx_seq_one_letter_code
_entity_poly.pdbx_strand_id
1 'polypeptide(L)'
;DGGDARGVSAFAKKLAPEYGIEYRTPLFAIHKRGHYGGIVGYPFETWEEYRGLVRKAVEEGADFIKIMVSGLLDFAHAGTLTEEGLSGEEIRRMIHMAHEEGMAVMAHCNGDRTCYETLEAGVDSLEHGFFMEDETLHLLAERQIPWIPTFAPVGNLLGCGRFPDEEVRKNLEMQTVRVKKAASLHACIGLGSDAGAYLVPHVTGTGDEYAYVKRAGVS
;
A
#
# COMPACT_ATOMS: atom_id res chain seq x y z
N ASP A 1 -6.32 6.38 -5.95
CA ASP A 1 -6.33 5.06 -6.59
C ASP A 1 -4.92 4.48 -6.63
N GLY A 2 -4.80 3.16 -6.50
CA GLY A 2 -3.51 2.42 -6.48
C GLY A 2 -2.99 1.98 -7.87
N GLY A 3 -3.72 2.29 -8.94
CA GLY A 3 -3.38 1.90 -10.30
C GLY A 3 -3.84 0.50 -10.71
N ASP A 4 -3.74 0.20 -11.98
CA ASP A 4 -4.04 -1.10 -12.56
C ASP A 4 -3.27 -1.33 -13.87
N ALA A 5 -3.07 -2.61 -14.24
CA ALA A 5 -2.38 -2.98 -15.47
C ALA A 5 -3.27 -3.02 -16.74
N ARG A 6 -4.57 -2.66 -16.63
CA ARG A 6 -5.56 -2.79 -17.72
C ARG A 6 -6.04 -1.46 -18.26
N GLY A 7 -5.57 -0.34 -17.71
CA GLY A 7 -5.93 1.01 -18.14
C GLY A 7 -7.27 1.53 -17.60
N VAL A 8 -7.86 0.85 -16.61
CA VAL A 8 -9.11 1.30 -15.97
C VAL A 8 -8.88 2.61 -15.22
N SER A 9 -7.76 2.71 -14.50
CA SER A 9 -7.36 3.93 -13.77
C SER A 9 -7.16 5.12 -14.69
N ALA A 10 -6.51 4.91 -15.85
CA ALA A 10 -6.34 5.96 -16.87
C ALA A 10 -7.69 6.42 -17.44
N PHE A 11 -8.60 5.47 -17.70
CA PHE A 11 -9.95 5.79 -18.16
C PHE A 11 -10.74 6.55 -17.09
N ALA A 12 -10.70 6.10 -15.82
CA ALA A 12 -11.37 6.76 -14.71
C ALA A 12 -10.87 8.20 -14.52
N LYS A 13 -9.55 8.42 -14.58
CA LYS A 13 -8.94 9.75 -14.49
C LYS A 13 -9.47 10.70 -15.57
N LYS A 14 -9.61 10.18 -16.79
CA LYS A 14 -10.13 10.98 -17.92
C LYS A 14 -11.62 11.32 -17.76
N LEU A 15 -12.39 10.41 -17.15
CA LEU A 15 -13.85 10.56 -17.00
C LEU A 15 -14.26 11.35 -15.75
N ALA A 16 -13.49 11.26 -14.67
CA ALA A 16 -13.82 11.81 -13.36
C ALA A 16 -14.22 13.32 -13.38
N PRO A 17 -13.56 14.21 -14.17
CA PRO A 17 -13.94 15.61 -14.23
C PRO A 17 -15.38 15.86 -14.72
N GLU A 18 -15.93 14.99 -15.57
CA GLU A 18 -17.32 15.10 -16.05
C GLU A 18 -18.34 14.95 -14.91
N TYR A 19 -17.92 14.31 -13.82
CA TYR A 19 -18.72 14.09 -12.61
C TYR A 19 -18.32 15.01 -11.44
N GLY A 20 -17.42 15.97 -11.67
CA GLY A 20 -16.91 16.88 -10.64
C GLY A 20 -16.01 16.17 -9.62
N ILE A 21 -15.39 15.05 -9.98
CA ILE A 21 -14.52 14.25 -9.11
C ILE A 21 -13.06 14.58 -9.42
N GLU A 22 -12.27 14.90 -8.39
CA GLU A 22 -10.82 14.90 -8.46
C GLU A 22 -10.32 13.45 -8.28
N TYR A 23 -9.68 12.91 -9.31
CA TYR A 23 -9.19 11.53 -9.31
C TYR A 23 -7.69 11.50 -9.55
N ARG A 24 -6.95 11.00 -8.56
CA ARG A 24 -5.49 10.84 -8.59
C ARG A 24 -5.11 9.38 -8.69
N THR A 25 -4.14 9.07 -9.54
CA THR A 25 -3.73 7.70 -9.83
C THR A 25 -2.26 7.64 -10.29
N PRO A 26 -1.54 6.54 -9.95
CA PRO A 26 -0.23 6.26 -10.54
C PRO A 26 -0.36 5.66 -11.95
N LEU A 27 -1.57 5.44 -12.45
CA LEU A 27 -1.97 4.67 -13.62
C LEU A 27 -1.70 3.18 -13.46
N PHE A 28 -0.49 2.81 -13.09
CA PHE A 28 -0.06 1.43 -12.82
C PHE A 28 0.98 1.40 -11.68
N ALA A 29 1.12 0.23 -11.06
CA ALA A 29 2.20 0.00 -10.12
C ALA A 29 3.47 -0.50 -10.82
N ILE A 30 4.62 -0.35 -10.17
CA ILE A 30 5.90 -0.88 -10.63
C ILE A 30 6.42 -1.90 -9.61
N HIS A 31 6.77 -3.10 -10.06
CA HIS A 31 7.28 -4.14 -9.20
C HIS A 31 8.52 -4.82 -9.80
N LYS A 32 9.39 -5.34 -8.95
CA LYS A 32 10.54 -6.12 -9.42
C LYS A 32 10.07 -7.45 -10.00
N ARG A 33 10.66 -7.89 -11.12
CA ARG A 33 10.35 -9.17 -11.76
C ARG A 33 10.53 -10.32 -10.76
N GLY A 34 9.55 -11.24 -10.73
CA GLY A 34 9.53 -12.35 -9.80
C GLY A 34 8.98 -12.03 -8.41
N HIS A 35 8.65 -10.77 -8.12
CA HIS A 35 8.02 -10.31 -6.87
C HIS A 35 6.55 -9.92 -7.08
N TYR A 36 5.83 -9.72 -5.96
CA TYR A 36 4.42 -9.33 -5.97
C TYR A 36 4.18 -8.00 -6.71
N GLY A 37 3.06 -7.92 -7.44
CA GLY A 37 2.60 -6.70 -8.12
C GLY A 37 2.06 -6.89 -9.52
N GLY A 38 2.26 -8.06 -10.14
CA GLY A 38 1.88 -8.31 -11.54
C GLY A 38 0.39 -8.20 -11.86
N ILE A 39 -0.49 -8.21 -10.85
CA ILE A 39 -1.94 -8.00 -11.04
C ILE A 39 -2.31 -6.52 -11.21
N VAL A 40 -1.46 -5.60 -10.75
CA VAL A 40 -1.74 -4.15 -10.71
C VAL A 40 -0.70 -3.31 -11.47
N GLY A 41 0.38 -3.91 -11.97
CA GLY A 41 1.46 -3.14 -12.56
C GLY A 41 2.37 -3.88 -13.52
N TYR A 42 3.47 -3.23 -13.84
CA TYR A 42 4.49 -3.71 -14.77
C TYR A 42 5.78 -4.10 -14.04
N PRO A 43 6.42 -5.22 -14.47
CA PRO A 43 7.67 -5.66 -13.88
C PRO A 43 8.87 -4.90 -14.47
N PHE A 44 9.90 -4.72 -13.64
CA PHE A 44 11.24 -4.36 -14.09
C PHE A 44 12.27 -5.41 -13.64
N GLU A 45 13.35 -5.53 -14.36
CA GLU A 45 14.50 -6.41 -14.06
C GLU A 45 15.77 -5.58 -13.90
N THR A 46 15.94 -4.55 -14.74
CA THR A 46 17.07 -3.63 -14.70
C THR A 46 16.64 -2.23 -14.23
N TRP A 47 17.59 -1.47 -13.72
CA TRP A 47 17.33 -0.08 -13.29
C TRP A 47 16.99 0.84 -14.48
N GLU A 48 17.44 0.51 -15.67
CA GLU A 48 17.05 1.22 -16.88
C GLU A 48 15.57 0.99 -17.21
N GLU A 49 15.10 -0.25 -17.10
CA GLU A 49 13.67 -0.57 -17.25
C GLU A 49 12.83 0.14 -16.18
N TYR A 50 13.28 0.15 -14.91
CA TYR A 50 12.59 0.89 -13.84
C TYR A 50 12.45 2.38 -14.19
N ARG A 51 13.55 3.03 -14.58
CA ARG A 51 13.53 4.43 -15.01
C ARG A 51 12.61 4.66 -16.21
N GLY A 52 12.61 3.75 -17.15
CA GLY A 52 11.70 3.77 -18.30
C GLY A 52 10.23 3.72 -17.88
N LEU A 53 9.87 2.89 -16.90
CA LEU A 53 8.52 2.81 -16.37
C LEU A 53 8.11 4.08 -15.58
N VAL A 54 9.02 4.65 -14.78
CA VAL A 54 8.76 5.93 -14.10
C VAL A 54 8.48 7.04 -15.12
N ARG A 55 9.32 7.18 -16.15
CA ARG A 55 9.12 8.18 -17.20
C ARG A 55 7.84 7.95 -17.98
N LYS A 56 7.54 6.70 -18.32
CA LYS A 56 6.26 6.34 -18.95
C LYS A 56 5.07 6.80 -18.10
N ALA A 57 5.09 6.57 -16.78
CA ALA A 57 4.02 7.04 -15.90
C ALA A 57 3.90 8.59 -15.94
N VAL A 58 5.02 9.31 -15.88
CA VAL A 58 5.05 10.77 -15.97
C VAL A 58 4.47 11.26 -17.32
N GLU A 59 4.92 10.69 -18.42
CA GLU A 59 4.49 11.05 -19.78
C GLU A 59 2.99 10.76 -20.00
N GLU A 60 2.47 9.69 -19.40
CA GLU A 60 1.04 9.33 -19.46
C GLU A 60 0.18 10.11 -18.45
N GLY A 61 0.80 10.98 -17.63
CA GLY A 61 0.10 11.88 -16.73
C GLY A 61 -0.27 11.26 -15.38
N ALA A 62 0.53 10.34 -14.85
CA ALA A 62 0.40 9.87 -13.48
C ALA A 62 0.53 11.03 -12.48
N ASP A 63 -0.15 10.93 -11.33
CA ASP A 63 -0.07 11.93 -10.26
C ASP A 63 1.03 11.61 -9.25
N PHE A 64 1.44 10.35 -9.18
CA PHE A 64 2.50 9.82 -8.30
C PHE A 64 2.96 8.45 -8.84
N ILE A 65 4.03 7.90 -8.29
CA ILE A 65 4.53 6.55 -8.61
C ILE A 65 4.08 5.57 -7.52
N LYS A 66 3.48 4.44 -7.93
CA LYS A 66 3.19 3.31 -7.02
C LYS A 66 4.26 2.24 -7.17
N ILE A 67 4.90 1.85 -6.07
CA ILE A 67 5.87 0.76 -6.03
C ILE A 67 5.39 -0.38 -5.12
N MET A 68 5.82 -1.60 -5.45
CA MET A 68 5.55 -2.80 -4.67
C MET A 68 6.89 -3.29 -4.11
N VAL A 69 7.08 -3.22 -2.78
CA VAL A 69 8.38 -3.52 -2.16
C VAL A 69 8.37 -4.74 -1.26
N SER A 70 7.20 -5.36 -1.06
CA SER A 70 7.05 -6.59 -0.27
C SER A 70 5.97 -7.50 -0.85
N GLY A 71 5.87 -8.72 -0.30
CA GLY A 71 4.73 -9.60 -0.53
C GLY A 71 3.46 -9.20 0.21
N LEU A 72 2.44 -10.03 0.06
CA LEU A 72 1.18 -9.96 0.79
C LEU A 72 1.31 -10.66 2.16
N LEU A 73 0.28 -10.47 3.00
CA LEU A 73 0.08 -11.33 4.14
C LEU A 73 -0.21 -12.76 3.67
N ASP A 74 0.34 -13.74 4.40
CA ASP A 74 -0.15 -15.11 4.30
C ASP A 74 -1.39 -15.25 5.18
N PHE A 75 -2.56 -15.30 4.56
CA PHE A 75 -3.83 -15.40 5.28
C PHE A 75 -4.08 -16.79 5.89
N ALA A 76 -3.25 -17.77 5.54
CA ALA A 76 -3.29 -19.12 6.13
C ALA A 76 -2.40 -19.24 7.39
N HIS A 77 -1.43 -18.34 7.54
CA HIS A 77 -0.46 -18.34 8.64
C HIS A 77 -0.26 -16.92 9.17
N ALA A 78 -0.94 -16.58 10.25
CA ALA A 78 -0.85 -15.23 10.81
C ALA A 78 0.57 -14.83 11.19
N GLY A 79 0.90 -13.57 11.00
CA GLY A 79 2.22 -13.01 11.29
C GLY A 79 3.28 -13.29 10.22
N THR A 80 2.91 -13.87 9.09
CA THR A 80 3.84 -14.17 7.98
C THR A 80 3.47 -13.46 6.69
N LEU A 81 4.44 -13.32 5.80
CA LEU A 81 4.28 -12.77 4.46
C LEU A 81 4.47 -13.87 3.41
N THR A 82 3.87 -13.69 2.25
CA THR A 82 4.00 -14.61 1.11
C THR A 82 5.42 -14.62 0.52
N GLU A 83 6.15 -13.52 0.69
CA GLU A 83 7.55 -13.36 0.31
C GLU A 83 8.20 -12.24 1.15
N GLU A 84 9.52 -12.28 1.27
CA GLU A 84 10.28 -11.20 1.90
C GLU A 84 10.24 -9.91 1.05
N GLY A 85 10.42 -8.78 1.73
CA GLY A 85 10.55 -7.49 1.06
C GLY A 85 11.90 -7.34 0.33
N LEU A 86 11.95 -6.39 -0.58
CA LEU A 86 13.16 -5.96 -1.25
C LEU A 86 14.21 -5.47 -0.23
N SER A 87 15.46 -5.40 -0.64
CA SER A 87 16.51 -4.81 0.18
C SER A 87 16.32 -3.29 0.32
N GLY A 88 16.78 -2.71 1.42
CA GLY A 88 16.73 -1.27 1.65
C GLY A 88 17.50 -0.46 0.60
N GLU A 89 18.55 -1.03 -0.01
CA GLU A 89 19.25 -0.41 -1.13
C GLU A 89 18.36 -0.29 -2.38
N GLU A 90 17.64 -1.36 -2.72
CA GLU A 90 16.71 -1.36 -3.85
C GLU A 90 15.54 -0.40 -3.61
N ILE A 91 14.95 -0.43 -2.43
CA ILE A 91 13.85 0.47 -2.04
C ILE A 91 14.30 1.92 -2.14
N ARG A 92 15.43 2.26 -1.55
CA ARG A 92 15.98 3.63 -1.59
C ARG A 92 16.23 4.08 -3.03
N ARG A 93 16.76 3.20 -3.87
CA ARG A 93 17.03 3.50 -5.28
C ARG A 93 15.73 3.73 -6.06
N MET A 94 14.70 2.91 -5.83
CA MET A 94 13.38 3.09 -6.47
C MET A 94 12.77 4.45 -6.11
N ILE A 95 12.74 4.79 -4.83
CA ILE A 95 12.18 6.06 -4.33
C ILE A 95 12.98 7.25 -4.89
N HIS A 96 14.31 7.20 -4.80
CA HIS A 96 15.17 8.28 -5.29
C HIS A 96 14.98 8.54 -6.78
N MET A 97 14.93 7.49 -7.61
CA MET A 97 14.73 7.64 -9.06
C MET A 97 13.36 8.22 -9.42
N ALA A 98 12.31 7.96 -8.64
CA ALA A 98 11.01 8.59 -8.83
C ALA A 98 11.02 10.07 -8.41
N HIS A 99 11.68 10.38 -7.29
CA HIS A 99 11.88 11.76 -6.82
C HIS A 99 12.72 12.60 -7.81
N GLU A 100 13.73 12.00 -8.48
CA GLU A 100 14.49 12.69 -9.54
C GLU A 100 13.60 13.14 -10.71
N GLU A 101 12.51 12.44 -10.99
CA GLU A 101 11.51 12.82 -12.01
C GLU A 101 10.40 13.72 -11.42
N GLY A 102 10.55 14.19 -10.17
CA GLY A 102 9.61 15.10 -9.49
C GLY A 102 8.33 14.42 -8.99
N MET A 103 8.30 13.10 -8.87
CA MET A 103 7.12 12.32 -8.52
C MET A 103 7.16 11.85 -7.06
N ALA A 104 6.06 12.07 -6.34
CA ALA A 104 5.85 11.42 -5.03
C ALA A 104 5.71 9.90 -5.18
N VAL A 105 6.02 9.15 -4.12
CA VAL A 105 6.02 7.69 -4.12
C VAL A 105 5.05 7.13 -3.09
N MET A 106 4.13 6.28 -3.54
CA MET A 106 3.24 5.45 -2.73
C MET A 106 3.77 4.01 -2.72
N ALA A 107 4.02 3.42 -1.54
CA ALA A 107 4.58 2.07 -1.43
C ALA A 107 3.60 1.07 -0.82
N HIS A 108 3.30 -0.02 -1.56
CA HIS A 108 2.82 -1.25 -0.95
C HIS A 108 3.97 -1.86 -0.15
N CYS A 109 3.81 -1.97 1.16
CA CYS A 109 4.87 -2.39 2.06
C CYS A 109 4.32 -3.12 3.28
N ASN A 110 4.87 -4.29 3.60
CA ASN A 110 4.57 -5.10 4.78
C ASN A 110 5.86 -5.66 5.38
N GLY A 111 5.80 -6.04 6.65
CA GLY A 111 6.96 -6.54 7.40
C GLY A 111 7.78 -5.41 8.01
N ASP A 112 8.17 -5.58 9.26
CA ASP A 112 8.82 -4.50 10.04
C ASP A 112 10.07 -3.93 9.37
N ARG A 113 11.04 -4.79 9.02
CA ARG A 113 12.29 -4.37 8.37
C ARG A 113 12.00 -3.59 7.08
N THR A 114 11.12 -4.11 6.23
CA THR A 114 10.83 -3.48 4.93
C THR A 114 10.15 -2.14 5.11
N CYS A 115 9.19 -2.03 6.06
CA CYS A 115 8.54 -0.77 6.39
C CYS A 115 9.54 0.25 6.93
N TYR A 116 10.42 -0.16 7.87
CA TYR A 116 11.46 0.72 8.42
C TYR A 116 12.37 1.28 7.31
N GLU A 117 12.91 0.39 6.46
CA GLU A 117 13.79 0.77 5.34
C GLU A 117 13.07 1.67 4.31
N THR A 118 11.78 1.45 4.08
CA THR A 118 10.95 2.27 3.18
C THR A 118 10.71 3.68 3.75
N LEU A 119 10.43 3.78 5.06
CA LEU A 119 10.31 5.05 5.76
C LEU A 119 11.64 5.81 5.77
N GLU A 120 12.75 5.11 6.06
CA GLU A 120 14.11 5.70 6.02
C GLU A 120 14.47 6.22 4.63
N ALA A 121 14.01 5.55 3.57
CA ALA A 121 14.25 5.97 2.19
C ALA A 121 13.45 7.20 1.77
N GLY A 122 12.51 7.68 2.61
CA GLY A 122 11.74 8.90 2.36
C GLY A 122 10.55 8.71 1.43
N VAL A 123 9.82 7.61 1.58
CA VAL A 123 8.55 7.40 0.90
C VAL A 123 7.53 8.48 1.26
N ASP A 124 6.63 8.83 0.33
CA ASP A 124 5.62 9.88 0.54
C ASP A 124 4.29 9.32 1.08
N SER A 125 4.03 8.01 0.93
CA SER A 125 2.88 7.32 1.52
C SER A 125 3.16 5.82 1.68
N LEU A 126 2.78 5.25 2.84
CA LEU A 126 2.92 3.84 3.17
C LEU A 126 1.55 3.17 3.18
N GLU A 127 1.38 2.14 2.36
CA GLU A 127 0.15 1.35 2.29
C GLU A 127 0.31 0.04 3.05
N HIS A 128 -0.75 -0.39 3.74
CA HIS A 128 -0.88 -1.61 4.53
C HIS A 128 -0.05 -1.57 5.82
N GLY A 129 1.28 -1.65 5.76
CA GLY A 129 2.15 -1.55 6.92
C GLY A 129 1.92 -2.63 7.96
N PHE A 130 1.55 -3.86 7.55
CA PHE A 130 1.35 -4.96 8.49
C PHE A 130 2.68 -5.36 9.13
N PHE A 131 2.59 -5.68 10.42
CA PHE A 131 3.71 -6.18 11.25
C PHE A 131 4.79 -5.16 11.59
N MET A 132 4.53 -3.85 11.44
CA MET A 132 5.44 -2.82 11.96
C MET A 132 5.59 -2.97 13.48
N GLU A 133 6.82 -2.86 13.98
CA GLU A 133 7.12 -2.86 15.39
C GLU A 133 7.25 -1.44 15.97
N ASP A 134 7.48 -1.33 17.26
CA ASP A 134 7.42 -0.04 17.96
C ASP A 134 8.41 0.99 17.39
N GLU A 135 9.63 0.59 17.03
CA GLU A 135 10.64 1.50 16.46
C GLU A 135 10.18 2.06 15.11
N THR A 136 9.64 1.19 14.25
CA THR A 136 9.09 1.58 12.94
C THR A 136 7.88 2.50 13.08
N LEU A 137 6.99 2.25 14.07
CA LEU A 137 5.86 3.13 14.35
C LEU A 137 6.29 4.50 14.90
N HIS A 138 7.36 4.56 15.70
CA HIS A 138 7.94 5.83 16.14
C HIS A 138 8.52 6.62 14.97
N LEU A 139 9.27 5.97 14.07
CA LEU A 139 9.81 6.60 12.88
C LEU A 139 8.70 7.13 11.96
N LEU A 140 7.64 6.34 11.75
CA LEU A 140 6.45 6.75 10.98
C LEU A 140 5.83 8.03 11.55
N ALA A 141 5.64 8.06 12.90
CA ALA A 141 5.06 9.20 13.58
C ALA A 141 5.98 10.43 13.56
N GLU A 142 7.29 10.25 13.75
CA GLU A 142 8.27 11.33 13.70
C GLU A 142 8.32 12.01 12.33
N ARG A 143 8.32 11.21 11.27
CA ARG A 143 8.37 11.71 9.89
C ARG A 143 7.03 12.18 9.34
N GLN A 144 5.94 11.95 10.07
CA GLN A 144 4.57 12.30 9.65
C GLN A 144 4.22 11.76 8.24
N ILE A 145 4.75 10.60 7.88
CA ILE A 145 4.42 9.96 6.61
C ILE A 145 3.00 9.40 6.69
N PRO A 146 2.13 9.72 5.72
CA PRO A 146 0.79 9.14 5.65
C PRO A 146 0.83 7.62 5.59
N TRP A 147 0.12 6.97 6.53
CA TRP A 147 -0.06 5.53 6.58
C TRP A 147 -1.51 5.15 6.34
N ILE A 148 -1.76 4.25 5.41
CA ILE A 148 -3.08 3.74 5.06
C ILE A 148 -3.15 2.26 5.45
N PRO A 149 -3.70 1.90 6.61
CA PRO A 149 -3.59 0.55 7.19
C PRO A 149 -4.39 -0.55 6.46
N THR A 150 -5.41 -0.20 5.68
CA THR A 150 -6.21 -1.11 4.84
C THR A 150 -6.67 -2.39 5.55
N PHE A 151 -7.52 -2.25 6.54
CA PHE A 151 -8.10 -3.39 7.28
C PHE A 151 -9.07 -4.24 6.44
N ALA A 152 -9.83 -3.59 5.53
CA ALA A 152 -10.91 -4.25 4.80
C ALA A 152 -10.48 -5.50 4.02
N PRO A 153 -9.30 -5.54 3.32
CA PRO A 153 -8.82 -6.75 2.65
C PRO A 153 -8.60 -7.94 3.57
N VAL A 154 -8.36 -7.70 4.86
CA VAL A 154 -8.19 -8.76 5.85
C VAL A 154 -9.52 -9.04 6.55
N GLY A 155 -10.20 -8.01 7.05
CA GLY A 155 -11.40 -8.15 7.85
C GLY A 155 -12.57 -8.80 7.11
N ASN A 156 -12.73 -8.49 5.83
CA ASN A 156 -13.79 -9.03 5.00
C ASN A 156 -13.57 -10.53 4.64
N LEU A 157 -12.40 -11.09 4.96
CA LEU A 157 -12.15 -12.54 4.82
C LEU A 157 -12.78 -13.37 5.94
N LEU A 158 -13.17 -12.77 7.06
CA LEU A 158 -13.80 -13.50 8.16
C LEU A 158 -15.13 -14.09 7.69
N GLY A 159 -15.30 -15.41 7.91
CA GLY A 159 -16.50 -16.15 7.55
C GLY A 159 -16.64 -16.45 6.05
N CYS A 160 -15.67 -16.08 5.21
CA CYS A 160 -15.75 -16.37 3.77
C CYS A 160 -15.42 -17.83 3.40
N GLY A 161 -14.87 -18.61 4.34
CA GLY A 161 -14.53 -20.02 4.16
C GLY A 161 -13.30 -20.29 3.28
N ARG A 162 -12.61 -19.25 2.82
CA ARG A 162 -11.41 -19.39 1.96
C ARG A 162 -10.12 -19.56 2.78
N PHE A 163 -10.07 -18.93 3.95
CA PHE A 163 -8.92 -18.96 4.85
C PHE A 163 -9.39 -19.32 6.26
N PRO A 164 -8.52 -19.85 7.15
CA PRO A 164 -8.86 -20.12 8.52
C PRO A 164 -9.22 -18.82 9.28
N ASP A 165 -10.45 -18.70 9.77
CA ASP A 165 -10.93 -17.49 10.47
C ASP A 165 -10.05 -17.11 11.67
N GLU A 166 -9.46 -18.10 12.34
CA GLU A 166 -8.54 -17.85 13.46
C GLU A 166 -7.29 -17.08 13.01
N GLU A 167 -6.69 -17.46 11.89
CA GLU A 167 -5.49 -16.79 11.36
C GLU A 167 -5.81 -15.39 10.84
N VAL A 168 -6.95 -15.23 10.16
CA VAL A 168 -7.43 -13.91 9.74
C VAL A 168 -7.66 -13.00 10.95
N ARG A 169 -8.29 -13.52 12.01
CA ARG A 169 -8.55 -12.75 13.23
C ARG A 169 -7.26 -12.32 13.93
N LYS A 170 -6.26 -13.20 14.01
CA LYS A 170 -4.94 -12.85 14.57
C LYS A 170 -4.27 -11.71 13.80
N ASN A 171 -4.28 -11.74 12.46
CA ASN A 171 -3.75 -10.66 11.63
C ASN A 171 -4.47 -9.34 11.89
N LEU A 172 -5.81 -9.36 11.99
CA LEU A 172 -6.61 -8.18 12.33
C LEU A 172 -6.29 -7.61 13.72
N GLU A 173 -6.13 -8.48 14.70
CA GLU A 173 -5.79 -8.08 16.07
C GLU A 173 -4.40 -7.44 16.12
N MET A 174 -3.40 -8.04 15.45
CA MET A 174 -2.07 -7.47 15.33
C MET A 174 -2.12 -6.06 14.71
N GLN A 175 -2.80 -5.91 13.59
CA GLN A 175 -2.93 -4.60 12.94
C GLN A 175 -3.67 -3.59 13.82
N THR A 176 -4.73 -4.02 14.51
CA THR A 176 -5.49 -3.16 15.43
C THR A 176 -4.59 -2.60 16.54
N VAL A 177 -3.74 -3.43 17.12
CA VAL A 177 -2.76 -3.02 18.15
C VAL A 177 -1.79 -1.98 17.59
N ARG A 178 -1.27 -2.20 16.38
CA ARG A 178 -0.31 -1.29 15.71
C ARG A 178 -0.96 0.06 15.38
N VAL A 179 -2.18 0.06 14.85
CA VAL A 179 -2.92 1.29 14.54
C VAL A 179 -3.24 2.08 15.81
N LYS A 180 -3.67 1.43 16.90
CA LYS A 180 -3.84 2.08 18.21
C LYS A 180 -2.55 2.72 18.72
N LYS A 181 -1.43 2.02 18.61
CA LYS A 181 -0.12 2.54 19.02
C LYS A 181 0.27 3.75 18.18
N ALA A 182 0.18 3.67 16.85
CA ALA A 182 0.48 4.78 15.95
C ALA A 182 -0.41 6.00 16.22
N ALA A 183 -1.71 5.81 16.46
CA ALA A 183 -2.62 6.88 16.84
C ALA A 183 -2.19 7.56 18.16
N SER A 184 -1.74 6.78 19.16
CA SER A 184 -1.22 7.34 20.43
C SER A 184 0.08 8.12 20.26
N LEU A 185 0.84 7.86 19.19
CA LEU A 185 2.04 8.57 18.78
C LEU A 185 1.74 9.78 17.86
N HIS A 186 0.47 10.05 17.58
CA HIS A 186 0.02 11.10 16.66
C HIS A 186 0.55 10.92 15.23
N ALA A 187 0.72 9.66 14.77
CA ALA A 187 1.06 9.38 13.40
C ALA A 187 -0.03 9.84 12.42
N CYS A 188 0.36 10.19 11.21
CA CYS A 188 -0.56 10.56 10.14
C CYS A 188 -1.24 9.31 9.58
N ILE A 189 -2.45 8.98 10.04
CA ILE A 189 -3.22 7.81 9.61
C ILE A 189 -4.32 8.26 8.66
N GLY A 190 -4.33 7.69 7.43
CA GLY A 190 -5.34 7.95 6.42
C GLY A 190 -6.33 6.80 6.27
N LEU A 191 -7.46 7.09 5.62
CA LEU A 191 -8.49 6.10 5.29
C LEU A 191 -8.36 5.65 3.84
N GLY A 192 -8.19 4.34 3.60
CA GLY A 192 -8.17 3.74 2.28
C GLY A 192 -8.53 2.26 2.36
N SER A 193 -9.47 1.82 1.53
CA SER A 193 -10.06 0.49 1.62
C SER A 193 -9.35 -0.58 0.80
N ASP A 194 -8.44 -0.20 -0.08
CA ASP A 194 -7.87 -1.11 -1.09
C ASP A 194 -8.97 -1.83 -1.89
N ALA A 195 -10.01 -1.05 -2.30
CA ALA A 195 -11.14 -1.58 -3.06
C ALA A 195 -10.67 -2.17 -4.40
N GLY A 196 -11.20 -3.35 -4.72
CA GLY A 196 -10.72 -4.23 -5.80
C GLY A 196 -10.01 -5.47 -5.25
N ALA A 197 -9.54 -5.46 -4.01
CA ALA A 197 -9.13 -6.66 -3.31
C ALA A 197 -10.33 -7.62 -3.13
N TYR A 198 -10.04 -8.90 -2.90
CA TYR A 198 -11.09 -9.91 -2.74
C TYR A 198 -12.03 -9.55 -1.58
N LEU A 199 -13.33 -9.53 -1.84
CA LEU A 199 -14.40 -9.11 -0.93
C LEU A 199 -14.34 -7.64 -0.46
N VAL A 200 -13.63 -6.77 -1.18
CA VAL A 200 -13.63 -5.32 -0.94
C VAL A 200 -14.25 -4.59 -2.14
N PRO A 201 -15.57 -4.39 -2.16
CA PRO A 201 -16.25 -3.72 -3.27
C PRO A 201 -15.91 -2.23 -3.34
N HIS A 202 -15.79 -1.69 -4.55
CA HIS A 202 -15.51 -0.25 -4.78
C HIS A 202 -16.54 0.69 -4.14
N VAL A 203 -17.78 0.27 -4.00
CA VAL A 203 -18.86 1.12 -3.46
C VAL A 203 -18.89 1.12 -1.93
N THR A 204 -18.74 -0.04 -1.30
CA THR A 204 -18.92 -0.21 0.16
C THR A 204 -17.63 -0.39 0.94
N GLY A 205 -16.53 -0.76 0.28
CA GLY A 205 -15.25 -1.06 0.93
C GLY A 205 -14.72 0.07 1.82
N THR A 206 -14.93 1.33 1.45
CA THR A 206 -14.53 2.46 2.29
C THR A 206 -15.36 2.53 3.59
N GLY A 207 -16.64 2.14 3.55
CA GLY A 207 -17.47 2.03 4.74
C GLY A 207 -17.00 0.92 5.68
N ASP A 208 -16.60 -0.22 5.11
CA ASP A 208 -16.05 -1.35 5.87
C ASP A 208 -14.73 -0.92 6.55
N GLU A 209 -13.82 -0.30 5.78
CA GLU A 209 -12.55 0.22 6.30
C GLU A 209 -12.76 1.21 7.43
N TYR A 210 -13.67 2.17 7.25
CA TYR A 210 -14.02 3.13 8.29
C TYR A 210 -14.47 2.44 9.59
N ALA A 211 -15.29 1.38 9.49
CA ALA A 211 -15.75 0.64 10.65
C ALA A 211 -14.59 -0.06 11.38
N TYR A 212 -13.60 -0.61 10.65
CA TYR A 212 -12.41 -1.21 11.26
C TYR A 212 -11.53 -0.17 11.93
N VAL A 213 -11.21 0.93 11.25
CA VAL A 213 -10.38 2.03 11.78
C VAL A 213 -11.00 2.62 13.05
N LYS A 214 -12.32 2.82 13.07
CA LYS A 214 -13.06 3.25 14.28
C LYS A 214 -12.91 2.26 15.44
N ARG A 215 -13.01 0.95 15.18
CA ARG A 215 -12.79 -0.09 16.20
C ARG A 215 -11.36 -0.10 16.72
N ALA A 216 -10.40 0.27 15.89
CA ALA A 216 -9.01 0.47 16.29
C ALA A 216 -8.79 1.75 17.13
N GLY A 217 -9.83 2.57 17.35
CA GLY A 217 -9.77 3.74 18.24
C GLY A 217 -9.21 4.99 17.57
N VAL A 218 -9.17 5.05 16.25
CA VAL A 218 -8.87 6.27 15.50
C VAL A 218 -10.17 7.06 15.32
N SER A 219 -10.16 8.32 15.69
CA SER A 219 -11.34 9.22 15.71
C SER A 219 -11.37 10.16 14.52
#